data_a2369f542c4a704282d77a86a0855b99
#
_entry.id   a2369f542c4a704282d77a86a0855b99
#
_cell.length_a   1.000
_cell.length_b   1.000
_cell.length_c   1.000
_cell.angle_alpha   90.00
_cell.angle_beta   90.00
_cell.angle_gamma   90.00
#
_symmetry.space_group_name_H-M   'P 1'
#
loop_
_entity.id
_entity.type
_entity.pdbx_description
1 polymer ?
#
loop_
_entity_poly.entity_id
_entity_poly.type
_entity_poly.pdbx_seq_one_letter_code
_entity_poly.pdbx_strand_id
1 'polypeptide(L)'
;LQQGDREALEPLLAHYEGMLRYIVSGVLSDPHQQEDCLAEVRLKLWEKREQYDPERSSPATWLTVLCRNAAVDHLRSAQRHSAEALDEARPDPAPGPEEQLLRKERAERLERALASLSSRDRALFYRKYYYLQSTARIAAELGLTPRAVEGRLYRIRKGLQNKLGGDLL
;
A
#
# COMPACT_ATOMS: atom_id res chain seq x y z
N LEU A 1 18.65 15.16 0.66
CA LEU A 1 17.64 14.91 1.70
C LEU A 1 18.23 14.21 2.92
N GLN A 2 18.99 13.13 2.76
CA GLN A 2 19.66 12.41 3.86
C GLN A 2 20.66 13.28 4.65
N GLN A 3 21.27 14.26 3.99
CA GLN A 3 22.20 15.21 4.62
C GLN A 3 21.49 16.37 5.34
N GLY A 4 20.18 16.30 5.56
CA GLY A 4 19.39 17.32 6.23
C GLY A 4 19.06 18.55 5.36
N ASP A 5 19.32 18.47 4.06
CA ASP A 5 18.95 19.52 3.12
C ASP A 5 17.41 19.53 2.92
N ARG A 6 16.78 20.54 3.54
CA ARG A 6 15.34 20.73 3.48
C ARG A 6 14.87 21.25 2.13
N GLU A 7 15.72 21.94 1.40
CA GLU A 7 15.39 22.45 0.06
C GLU A 7 15.24 21.32 -0.97
N ALA A 8 15.87 20.17 -0.73
CA ALA A 8 15.73 18.98 -1.57
C ALA A 8 14.36 18.26 -1.41
N LEU A 9 13.59 18.59 -0.36
CA LEU A 9 12.30 17.94 -0.08
C LEU A 9 11.24 18.33 -1.12
N GLU A 10 11.10 19.61 -1.41
CA GLU A 10 10.06 20.12 -2.31
C GLU A 10 10.22 19.59 -3.76
N PRO A 11 11.41 19.62 -4.38
CA PRO A 11 11.61 19.03 -5.69
C PRO A 11 11.31 17.52 -5.73
N LEU A 12 11.66 16.78 -4.67
CA LEU A 12 11.36 15.35 -4.57
C LEU A 12 9.84 15.12 -4.50
N LEU A 13 9.14 15.86 -3.65
CA LEU A 13 7.68 15.76 -3.50
C LEU A 13 6.98 16.15 -4.81
N ALA A 14 7.38 17.24 -5.45
CA ALA A 14 6.83 17.67 -6.73
C ALA A 14 7.00 16.57 -7.82
N HIS A 15 8.17 15.93 -7.85
CA HIS A 15 8.43 14.84 -8.81
C HIS A 15 7.51 13.62 -8.60
N TYR A 16 7.19 13.30 -7.35
CA TYR A 16 6.36 12.12 -7.01
C TYR A 16 4.92 12.45 -6.66
N GLU A 17 4.48 13.72 -6.73
CA GLU A 17 3.15 14.16 -6.31
C GLU A 17 2.01 13.35 -6.94
N GLY A 18 2.05 13.16 -8.26
CA GLY A 18 1.02 12.38 -8.95
C GLY A 18 0.94 10.93 -8.49
N MET A 19 2.08 10.31 -8.15
CA MET A 19 2.14 8.97 -7.60
C MET A 19 1.56 8.94 -6.18
N LEU A 20 1.93 9.88 -5.33
CA LEU A 20 1.45 9.96 -3.95
C LEU A 20 -0.06 10.18 -3.90
N ARG A 21 -0.59 11.14 -4.68
CA ARG A 21 -2.04 11.38 -4.82
C ARG A 21 -2.78 10.14 -5.31
N TYR A 22 -2.24 9.44 -6.30
CA TYR A 22 -2.84 8.20 -6.81
C TYR A 22 -2.91 7.11 -5.73
N ILE A 23 -1.87 6.96 -4.90
CA ILE A 23 -1.85 5.97 -3.80
C ILE A 23 -2.90 6.33 -2.74
N VAL A 24 -2.93 7.60 -2.32
CA VAL A 24 -3.85 8.08 -1.28
C VAL A 24 -5.30 7.96 -1.74
N SER A 25 -5.62 8.39 -2.98
CA SER A 25 -6.98 8.29 -3.54
C SER A 25 -7.46 6.84 -3.74
N GLY A 26 -6.53 5.89 -3.88
CA GLY A 26 -6.85 4.46 -3.93
C GLY A 26 -7.24 3.86 -2.57
N VAL A 27 -7.02 4.59 -1.47
CA VAL A 27 -7.31 4.14 -0.09
C VAL A 27 -8.38 5.01 0.58
N LEU A 28 -8.30 6.33 0.42
CA LEU A 28 -9.20 7.30 1.02
C LEU A 28 -10.14 7.89 -0.04
N SER A 29 -11.43 7.91 0.25
CA SER A 29 -12.45 8.43 -0.68
C SER A 29 -12.71 9.93 -0.50
N ASP A 30 -12.52 10.45 0.73
CA ASP A 30 -12.77 11.84 1.09
C ASP A 30 -11.58 12.72 0.67
N PRO A 31 -11.79 13.78 -0.16
CA PRO A 31 -10.74 14.69 -0.58
C PRO A 31 -10.03 15.41 0.57
N HIS A 32 -10.73 15.77 1.65
CA HIS A 32 -10.10 16.41 2.82
C HIS A 32 -9.14 15.45 3.53
N GLN A 33 -9.57 14.22 3.76
CA GLN A 33 -8.70 13.19 4.32
C GLN A 33 -7.50 12.86 3.42
N GLN A 34 -7.65 12.97 2.10
CA GLN A 34 -6.53 12.80 1.16
C GLN A 34 -5.48 13.90 1.32
N GLU A 35 -5.89 15.16 1.43
CA GLU A 35 -4.95 16.29 1.63
C GLU A 35 -4.26 16.19 3.00
N ASP A 36 -5.00 15.87 4.06
CA ASP A 36 -4.43 15.67 5.41
C ASP A 36 -3.41 14.53 5.42
N CYS A 37 -3.74 13.43 4.77
CA CYS A 37 -2.82 12.31 4.62
C CYS A 37 -1.55 12.69 3.85
N LEU A 38 -1.67 13.45 2.77
CA LEU A 38 -0.52 13.93 2.01
C LEU A 38 0.37 14.88 2.83
N ALA A 39 -0.23 15.74 3.67
CA ALA A 39 0.51 16.57 4.59
C ALA A 39 1.28 15.73 5.63
N GLU A 40 0.65 14.70 6.19
CA GLU A 40 1.33 13.76 7.09
C GLU A 40 2.46 12.97 6.40
N VAL A 41 2.25 12.56 5.15
CA VAL A 41 3.30 11.89 4.35
C VAL A 41 4.54 12.77 4.22
N ARG A 42 4.37 14.09 4.01
CA ARG A 42 5.49 15.05 3.95
C ARG A 42 6.28 15.09 5.26
N LEU A 43 5.58 15.11 6.40
CA LEU A 43 6.21 15.09 7.73
C LEU A 43 6.94 13.76 7.97
N LYS A 44 6.27 12.64 7.74
CA LYS A 44 6.86 11.31 7.90
C LYS A 44 8.07 11.07 6.99
N LEU A 45 8.06 11.64 5.79
CA LEU A 45 9.19 11.59 4.88
C LEU A 45 10.40 12.32 5.44
N TRP A 46 10.19 13.50 6.02
CA TRP A 46 11.25 14.26 6.67
C TRP A 46 11.79 13.55 7.91
N GLU A 47 10.93 13.04 8.78
CA GLU A 47 11.32 12.32 9.99
C GLU A 47 12.10 11.03 9.70
N LYS A 48 11.67 10.30 8.66
CA LYS A 48 12.26 9.00 8.30
C LYS A 48 13.33 9.07 7.22
N ARG A 49 13.75 10.26 6.78
CA ARG A 49 14.73 10.44 5.69
C ARG A 49 16.03 9.66 5.89
N GLU A 50 16.48 9.54 7.14
CA GLU A 50 17.71 8.83 7.51
C GLU A 50 17.56 7.30 7.43
N GLN A 51 16.32 6.80 7.44
CA GLN A 51 16.02 5.38 7.31
C GLN A 51 16.00 4.91 5.86
N TYR A 52 16.02 5.86 4.90
CA TYR A 52 16.08 5.52 3.49
C TYR A 52 17.46 4.99 3.11
N ASP A 53 17.47 3.78 2.54
CA ASP A 53 18.67 3.12 2.07
C ASP A 53 18.57 2.91 0.55
N PRO A 54 19.39 3.62 -0.26
CA PRO A 54 19.35 3.50 -1.72
C PRO A 54 19.79 2.12 -2.24
N GLU A 55 20.56 1.36 -1.45
CA GLU A 55 20.97 0.00 -1.80
C GLU A 55 19.80 -1.00 -1.64
N ARG A 56 18.84 -0.71 -0.79
CA ARG A 56 17.69 -1.57 -0.51
C ARG A 56 16.49 -1.29 -1.41
N SER A 57 16.25 -0.05 -1.78
CA SER A 57 15.07 0.31 -2.57
C SER A 57 15.23 1.62 -3.34
N SER A 58 14.49 1.74 -4.46
CA SER A 58 14.37 3.03 -5.14
C SER A 58 13.58 4.05 -4.31
N PRO A 59 13.79 5.37 -4.51
CA PRO A 59 12.98 6.40 -3.84
C PRO A 59 11.47 6.20 -4.05
N ALA A 60 11.07 5.85 -5.27
CA ALA A 60 9.66 5.58 -5.59
C ALA A 60 9.09 4.42 -4.75
N THR A 61 9.84 3.34 -4.59
CA THR A 61 9.41 2.18 -3.78
C THR A 61 9.28 2.57 -2.31
N TRP A 62 10.27 3.25 -1.76
CA TRP A 62 10.25 3.68 -0.36
C TRP A 62 9.10 4.65 -0.07
N LEU A 63 8.91 5.66 -0.94
CA LEU A 63 7.79 6.60 -0.85
C LEU A 63 6.43 5.93 -0.96
N THR A 64 6.29 4.91 -1.82
CA THR A 64 5.05 4.14 -1.96
C THR A 64 4.68 3.44 -0.65
N VAL A 65 5.66 2.80 0.00
CA VAL A 65 5.44 2.11 1.29
C VAL A 65 5.03 3.12 2.37
N LEU A 66 5.76 4.22 2.47
CA LEU A 66 5.50 5.26 3.46
C LEU A 66 4.12 5.89 3.28
N CYS A 67 3.78 6.25 2.04
CA CYS A 67 2.50 6.87 1.70
C CYS A 67 1.32 5.90 1.91
N ARG A 68 1.46 4.63 1.49
CA ARG A 68 0.42 3.63 1.68
C ARG A 68 0.14 3.36 3.15
N ASN A 69 1.18 3.24 3.96
CA ASN A 69 1.02 3.02 5.40
C ASN A 69 0.30 4.22 6.05
N ALA A 70 0.68 5.45 5.71
CA ALA A 70 -0.02 6.64 6.19
C ALA A 70 -1.51 6.62 5.79
N ALA A 71 -1.83 6.33 4.53
CA ALA A 71 -3.21 6.28 4.06
C ALA A 71 -4.05 5.19 4.76
N VAL A 72 -3.48 4.02 5.02
CA VAL A 72 -4.15 2.95 5.77
C VAL A 72 -4.36 3.36 7.24
N ASP A 73 -3.39 4.03 7.86
CA ASP A 73 -3.53 4.53 9.23
C ASP A 73 -4.62 5.60 9.34
N HIS A 74 -4.70 6.52 8.35
CA HIS A 74 -5.79 7.49 8.24
C HIS A 74 -7.17 6.80 8.11
N LEU A 75 -7.27 5.80 7.23
CA LEU A 75 -8.52 5.04 7.06
C LEU A 75 -8.96 4.37 8.36
N ARG A 76 -8.03 3.75 9.08
CA ARG A 76 -8.31 3.10 10.36
C ARG A 76 -8.72 4.11 11.44
N SER A 77 -8.09 5.29 11.46
CA SER A 77 -8.42 6.36 12.39
C SER A 77 -9.82 6.92 12.10
N ALA A 78 -10.13 7.21 10.82
CA ALA A 78 -11.44 7.68 10.42
C ALA A 78 -12.56 6.68 10.75
N GLN A 79 -12.31 5.39 10.55
CA GLN A 79 -13.25 4.33 10.93
C GLN A 79 -13.47 4.26 12.44
N ARG A 80 -12.44 4.43 13.25
CA ARG A 80 -12.57 4.51 14.71
C ARG A 80 -13.38 5.72 15.15
N HIS A 81 -13.07 6.92 14.65
CA HIS A 81 -13.82 8.12 14.96
C HIS A 81 -15.28 8.07 14.48
N SER A 82 -15.54 7.45 13.33
CA SER A 82 -16.90 7.21 12.86
C SER A 82 -17.67 6.21 13.75
N ALA A 83 -17.00 5.17 14.23
CA ALA A 83 -17.55 4.23 15.20
C ALA A 83 -17.79 4.90 16.57
N GLU A 84 -16.84 5.72 17.06
CA GLU A 84 -16.97 6.50 18.28
C GLU A 84 -18.13 7.52 18.20
N ALA A 85 -18.30 8.19 17.05
CA ALA A 85 -19.40 9.15 16.82
C ALA A 85 -20.78 8.47 16.70
N LEU A 86 -20.82 7.20 16.31
CA LEU A 86 -22.03 6.37 16.29
C LEU A 86 -22.27 5.61 17.59
N ASP A 87 -21.27 5.56 18.46
CA ASP A 87 -21.24 4.73 19.65
C ASP A 87 -20.83 5.50 20.91
N GLU A 88 -21.64 6.52 21.28
CA GLU A 88 -21.70 6.85 22.70
C GLU A 88 -22.26 5.69 23.55
N ALA A 89 -22.50 4.51 22.97
CA ALA A 89 -23.13 3.35 23.60
C ALA A 89 -22.39 2.01 23.43
N ARG A 90 -21.24 1.93 22.71
CA ARG A 90 -20.44 0.67 22.70
C ARG A 90 -18.95 0.96 22.45
N PRO A 91 -18.05 0.59 23.39
CA PRO A 91 -16.64 0.43 23.03
C PRO A 91 -16.57 -0.68 21.96
N ASP A 92 -15.96 -0.36 20.81
CA ASP A 92 -15.61 -1.40 19.83
C ASP A 92 -14.65 -2.36 20.56
N PRO A 93 -15.07 -3.60 20.87
CA PRO A 93 -14.19 -4.49 21.61
C PRO A 93 -12.97 -4.70 20.74
N ALA A 94 -11.79 -4.41 21.28
CA ALA A 94 -10.54 -4.84 20.68
C ALA A 94 -10.76 -6.28 20.17
N PRO A 95 -10.39 -6.61 18.93
CA PRO A 95 -10.71 -7.91 18.35
C PRO A 95 -10.36 -8.99 19.36
N GLY A 96 -11.35 -9.80 19.70
CA GLY A 96 -11.19 -10.83 20.72
C GLY A 96 -10.03 -11.76 20.37
N PRO A 97 -9.48 -12.52 21.32
CA PRO A 97 -8.35 -13.42 21.08
C PRO A 97 -8.59 -14.35 19.87
N GLU A 98 -9.83 -14.79 19.69
CA GLU A 98 -10.25 -15.62 18.58
C GLU A 98 -10.19 -14.89 17.23
N GLU A 99 -10.63 -13.65 17.17
CA GLU A 99 -10.56 -12.84 15.96
C GLU A 99 -9.11 -12.45 15.61
N GLN A 100 -8.28 -12.19 16.61
CA GLN A 100 -6.84 -11.96 16.40
C GLN A 100 -6.16 -13.20 15.83
N LEU A 101 -6.49 -14.39 16.36
CA LEU A 101 -5.99 -15.65 15.86
C LEU A 101 -6.41 -15.90 14.39
N LEU A 102 -7.69 -15.70 14.08
CA LEU A 102 -8.20 -15.82 12.71
C LEU A 102 -7.53 -14.85 11.74
N ARG A 103 -7.30 -13.60 12.15
CA ARG A 103 -6.57 -12.62 11.34
C ARG A 103 -5.13 -13.06 11.09
N LYS A 104 -4.46 -13.59 12.11
CA LYS A 104 -3.10 -14.11 11.99
C LYS A 104 -3.04 -15.30 11.04
N GLU A 105 -3.94 -16.27 11.19
CA GLU A 105 -4.02 -17.43 10.31
C GLU A 105 -4.29 -17.05 8.84
N ARG A 106 -5.18 -16.07 8.60
CA ARG A 106 -5.45 -15.54 7.25
C ARG A 106 -4.20 -14.87 6.66
N ALA A 107 -3.48 -14.08 7.46
CA ALA A 107 -2.23 -13.45 7.03
C ALA A 107 -1.17 -14.49 6.66
N GLU A 108 -0.97 -15.50 7.50
CA GLU A 108 -0.02 -16.60 7.25
C GLU A 108 -0.39 -17.44 6.01
N ARG A 109 -1.70 -17.68 5.79
CA ARG A 109 -2.18 -18.34 4.56
C ARG A 109 -1.87 -17.53 3.32
N LEU A 110 -2.14 -16.21 3.35
CA LEU A 110 -1.83 -15.30 2.25
C LEU A 110 -0.33 -15.26 1.97
N GLU A 111 0.49 -15.14 3.00
CA GLU A 111 1.95 -15.12 2.87
C GLU A 111 2.48 -16.41 2.22
N ARG A 112 2.02 -17.57 2.67
CA ARG A 112 2.36 -18.87 2.05
C ARG A 112 1.91 -18.96 0.59
N ALA A 113 0.72 -18.48 0.28
CA ALA A 113 0.22 -18.46 -1.09
C ALA A 113 1.07 -17.55 -1.99
N LEU A 114 1.44 -16.35 -1.52
CA LEU A 114 2.33 -15.44 -2.23
C LEU A 114 3.76 -16.00 -2.37
N ALA A 115 4.28 -16.66 -1.34
CA ALA A 115 5.59 -17.33 -1.39
C ALA A 115 5.66 -18.44 -2.43
N SER A 116 4.53 -19.09 -2.72
CA SER A 116 4.44 -20.14 -3.74
C SER A 116 4.42 -19.65 -5.19
N LEU A 117 4.30 -18.33 -5.40
CA LEU A 117 4.42 -17.73 -6.74
C LEU A 117 5.89 -17.71 -7.18
N SER A 118 6.10 -17.79 -8.50
CA SER A 118 7.43 -17.51 -9.06
C SER A 118 7.90 -16.11 -8.65
N SER A 119 9.22 -15.88 -8.54
CA SER A 119 9.76 -14.56 -8.20
C SER A 119 9.25 -13.44 -9.12
N ARG A 120 9.08 -13.75 -10.42
CA ARG A 120 8.54 -12.81 -11.42
C ARG A 120 7.06 -12.52 -11.21
N ASP A 121 6.24 -13.53 -10.88
CA ASP A 121 4.81 -13.35 -10.64
C ASP A 121 4.56 -12.63 -9.32
N ARG A 122 5.33 -12.95 -8.29
CA ARG A 122 5.28 -12.27 -7.00
C ARG A 122 5.66 -10.79 -7.14
N ALA A 123 6.73 -10.48 -7.87
CA ALA A 123 7.11 -9.09 -8.15
C ALA A 123 6.02 -8.34 -8.92
N LEU A 124 5.40 -8.98 -9.92
CA LEU A 124 4.29 -8.39 -10.67
C LEU A 124 3.07 -8.14 -9.80
N PHE A 125 2.73 -9.07 -8.90
CA PHE A 125 1.65 -8.92 -7.93
C PHE A 125 1.89 -7.73 -7.00
N TYR A 126 3.09 -7.62 -6.40
CA TYR A 126 3.43 -6.49 -5.54
C TYR A 126 3.40 -5.16 -6.29
N ARG A 127 3.93 -5.09 -7.51
CA ARG A 127 3.87 -3.87 -8.35
C ARG A 127 2.44 -3.39 -8.54
N LYS A 128 1.52 -4.30 -8.85
CA LYS A 128 0.13 -3.94 -9.12
C LYS A 128 -0.68 -3.63 -7.86
N TYR A 129 -0.61 -4.49 -6.83
CA TYR A 129 -1.54 -4.45 -5.70
C TYR A 129 -0.96 -3.80 -4.45
N TYR A 130 0.35 -3.82 -4.30
CA TYR A 130 1.00 -3.18 -3.16
C TYR A 130 1.54 -1.80 -3.52
N TYR A 131 2.27 -1.68 -4.63
CA TYR A 131 2.83 -0.41 -5.09
C TYR A 131 1.87 0.38 -5.98
N LEU A 132 0.68 -0.12 -6.27
CA LEU A 132 -0.39 0.51 -7.05
C LEU A 132 0.07 1.04 -8.41
N GLN A 133 1.07 0.42 -9.04
CA GLN A 133 1.54 0.81 -10.36
C GLN A 133 0.47 0.56 -11.43
N SER A 134 0.35 1.47 -12.38
CA SER A 134 -0.52 1.26 -13.53
C SER A 134 -0.04 0.11 -14.41
N THR A 135 -0.96 -0.63 -15.01
CA THR A 135 -0.64 -1.74 -15.93
C THR A 135 0.24 -1.27 -17.09
N ALA A 136 -0.02 -0.06 -17.61
CA ALA A 136 0.77 0.54 -18.66
C ALA A 136 2.23 0.79 -18.24
N ARG A 137 2.44 1.32 -17.03
CA ARG A 137 3.77 1.56 -16.48
C ARG A 137 4.53 0.25 -16.25
N ILE A 138 3.88 -0.75 -15.66
CA ILE A 138 4.48 -2.09 -15.47
C ILE A 138 4.89 -2.69 -16.82
N ALA A 139 4.03 -2.56 -17.83
CA ALA A 139 4.29 -3.08 -19.17
C ALA A 139 5.50 -2.39 -19.81
N ALA A 140 5.58 -1.07 -19.74
CA ALA A 140 6.70 -0.29 -20.26
C ALA A 140 8.04 -0.66 -19.60
N GLU A 141 8.05 -0.80 -18.27
CA GLU A 141 9.27 -1.15 -17.50
C GLU A 141 9.73 -2.59 -17.74
N LEU A 142 8.80 -3.51 -18.06
CA LEU A 142 9.12 -4.92 -18.30
C LEU A 142 9.28 -5.27 -19.79
N GLY A 143 9.12 -4.30 -20.71
CA GLY A 143 9.14 -4.56 -22.16
C GLY A 143 7.99 -5.45 -22.63
N LEU A 144 6.83 -5.36 -21.97
CA LEU A 144 5.62 -6.15 -22.25
C LEU A 144 4.50 -5.26 -22.79
N THR A 145 3.46 -5.87 -23.35
CA THR A 145 2.21 -5.16 -23.64
C THR A 145 1.32 -5.09 -22.41
N PRO A 146 0.49 -4.04 -22.23
CA PRO A 146 -0.48 -3.97 -21.13
C PRO A 146 -1.38 -5.21 -21.05
N ARG A 147 -1.83 -5.71 -22.21
CA ARG A 147 -2.65 -6.95 -22.30
C ARG A 147 -1.93 -8.17 -21.77
N ALA A 148 -0.62 -8.31 -22.04
CA ALA A 148 0.19 -9.42 -21.51
C ALA A 148 0.31 -9.35 -19.98
N VAL A 149 0.50 -8.14 -19.43
CA VAL A 149 0.54 -7.89 -17.98
C VAL A 149 -0.81 -8.25 -17.33
N GLU A 150 -1.93 -7.80 -17.91
CA GLU A 150 -3.28 -8.11 -17.43
C GLU A 150 -3.58 -9.61 -17.43
N GLY A 151 -3.27 -10.30 -18.53
CA GLY A 151 -3.46 -11.75 -18.63
C GLY A 151 -2.62 -12.51 -17.60
N ARG A 152 -1.42 -12.01 -17.26
CA ARG A 152 -0.58 -12.61 -16.24
C ARG A 152 -1.11 -12.36 -14.84
N LEU A 153 -1.56 -11.13 -14.54
CA LEU A 153 -2.21 -10.78 -13.29
C LEU A 153 -3.50 -11.56 -13.05
N TYR A 154 -4.30 -11.78 -14.10
CA TYR A 154 -5.49 -12.62 -14.03
C TYR A 154 -5.16 -14.06 -13.61
N ARG A 155 -4.13 -14.68 -14.20
CA ARG A 155 -3.69 -16.04 -13.83
C ARG A 155 -3.17 -16.10 -12.40
N ILE A 156 -2.41 -15.10 -11.97
CA ILE A 156 -1.94 -14.99 -10.59
C ILE A 156 -3.11 -14.94 -9.61
N ARG A 157 -4.11 -14.06 -9.85
CA ARG A 157 -5.30 -13.95 -8.99
C ARG A 157 -6.07 -15.27 -8.93
N LYS A 158 -6.33 -15.87 -10.08
CA LYS A 158 -7.04 -17.15 -10.14
C LYS A 158 -6.30 -18.25 -9.38
N GLY A 159 -4.98 -18.31 -9.51
CA GLY A 159 -4.15 -19.26 -8.75
C GLY A 159 -4.18 -19.01 -7.24
N LEU A 160 -4.17 -17.75 -6.82
CA LEU A 160 -4.29 -17.39 -5.41
C LEU A 160 -5.69 -17.70 -4.85
N GLN A 161 -6.77 -17.39 -5.59
CA GLN A 161 -8.14 -17.75 -5.21
C GLN A 161 -8.31 -19.23 -4.98
N ASN A 162 -7.78 -20.06 -5.88
CA ASN A 162 -7.85 -21.52 -5.72
C ASN A 162 -7.12 -22.03 -4.47
N LYS A 163 -6.02 -21.38 -4.09
CA LYS A 163 -5.23 -21.74 -2.90
C LYS A 163 -5.84 -21.24 -1.58
N LEU A 164 -6.55 -20.15 -1.64
CA LEU A 164 -7.13 -19.47 -0.47
C LEU A 164 -8.59 -19.84 -0.21
N GLY A 165 -9.20 -20.64 -1.08
CA GLY A 165 -10.57 -21.13 -0.89
C GLY A 165 -11.67 -20.12 -1.19
N GLY A 166 -11.42 -19.10 -2.01
CA GLY A 166 -12.46 -18.16 -2.47
C GLY A 166 -12.81 -17.01 -1.54
N ASP A 167 -12.41 -17.04 -0.28
CA ASP A 167 -12.88 -16.10 0.77
C ASP A 167 -12.05 -14.82 0.95
N LEU A 168 -11.07 -14.54 0.09
CA LEU A 168 -10.06 -13.48 0.39
C LEU A 168 -9.79 -12.47 -0.73
N LEU A 169 -10.58 -12.44 -1.82
CA LEU A 169 -10.38 -11.43 -2.88
C LEU A 169 -11.69 -10.83 -3.37
#